data_d9f2d15dc0f75d7599f3945b96da8d52
#
_entry.id   d9f2d15dc0f75d7599f3945b96da8d52
#
_cell.length_a   1.000
_cell.length_b   1.000
_cell.length_c   1.000
_cell.angle_alpha   90.00
_cell.angle_beta   90.00
_cell.angle_gamma   90.00
#
_symmetry.space_group_name_H-M   'P 1'
#
loop_
_entity.id
_entity.type
_entity.pdbx_description
1 polymer ?
#
loop_
_entity_poly.entity_id
_entity_poly.type
_entity_poly.pdbx_seq_one_letter_code
_entity_poly.pdbx_strand_id
1 'polypeptide(L)'
;MINPDKVDVQIKEMSKEQLIDISKSIHKQGVSVFYNQEMNESEYIKTMKKFGECEAPDLFMNPKEYPEIFLVTGKKVDGKKIGMFGDTELGWHSNGNSRHLIDKILIALYCVKEDINTTLSVCNTQQPFYDMSKDEQEYYRSITIRLKFKNNTIYDLEEGDPELEFMSKNKGSIRKLVGVHPHTGLEYFYFPYHFICKAWEGKKQIDHEKLIEGLMPKIFKSQYQYHHIFKEGDLLLMDQFTSLHRRTPVMDNNRLLWRIASDFNNVYK
;
A
#
# COMPACT_ATOMS: atom_id res chain seq x y z
N MET A 1 19.43 2.90 3.66
CA MET A 1 18.61 2.41 2.52
C MET A 1 17.80 1.24 3.03
N ILE A 2 16.51 1.19 2.75
CA ILE A 2 15.69 0.00 3.04
C ILE A 2 16.34 -1.18 2.31
N ASN A 3 16.55 -2.26 3.04
CA ASN A 3 17.02 -3.52 2.48
C ASN A 3 16.00 -4.60 2.83
N PRO A 4 14.92 -4.74 2.03
CA PRO A 4 13.89 -5.74 2.31
C PRO A 4 14.49 -7.15 2.24
N ASP A 5 13.90 -8.06 3.00
CA ASP A 5 14.24 -9.46 2.86
C ASP A 5 14.00 -9.91 1.42
N LYS A 6 15.04 -10.46 0.84
CA LYS A 6 15.01 -11.08 -0.48
C LYS A 6 15.01 -12.59 -0.28
N VAL A 7 13.84 -13.18 -0.38
CA VAL A 7 13.65 -14.59 -0.01
C VAL A 7 13.44 -15.43 -1.28
N ASP A 8 14.32 -16.38 -1.49
CA ASP A 8 14.25 -17.33 -2.61
C ASP A 8 13.76 -18.71 -2.09
N VAL A 9 12.64 -18.68 -1.37
CA VAL A 9 11.94 -19.86 -0.84
C VAL A 9 10.45 -19.70 -1.17
N GLN A 10 9.78 -20.80 -1.47
CA GLN A 10 8.33 -20.79 -1.72
C GLN A 10 7.58 -20.44 -0.44
N ILE A 11 6.97 -19.25 -0.40
CA ILE A 11 6.24 -18.76 0.78
C ILE A 11 5.07 -19.67 1.17
N LYS A 12 4.47 -20.36 0.20
CA LYS A 12 3.40 -21.33 0.45
C LYS A 12 3.83 -22.51 1.31
N GLU A 13 5.14 -22.78 1.39
CA GLU A 13 5.74 -23.89 2.16
C GLU A 13 6.23 -23.45 3.55
N MET A 14 6.26 -22.15 3.83
CA MET A 14 6.75 -21.60 5.08
C MET A 14 5.92 -22.05 6.29
N SER A 15 6.61 -22.34 7.39
CA SER A 15 6.03 -22.59 8.71
C SER A 15 5.44 -21.30 9.30
N LYS A 16 4.62 -21.42 10.34
CA LYS A 16 4.07 -20.27 11.07
C LYS A 16 5.19 -19.40 11.66
N GLU A 17 6.24 -20.00 12.23
CA GLU A 17 7.38 -19.29 12.81
C GLU A 17 8.11 -18.45 11.78
N GLN A 18 8.35 -19.00 10.58
CA GLN A 18 8.95 -18.27 9.48
C GLN A 18 8.07 -17.10 9.03
N LEU A 19 6.74 -17.28 8.96
CA LEU A 19 5.81 -16.21 8.64
C LEU A 19 5.77 -15.11 9.72
N ILE A 20 5.93 -15.47 11.00
CA ILE A 20 6.06 -14.49 12.10
C ILE A 20 7.31 -13.63 11.88
N ASP A 21 8.46 -14.24 11.56
CA ASP A 21 9.71 -13.50 11.38
C ASP A 21 9.66 -12.60 10.14
N ILE A 22 9.09 -13.08 9.05
CA ILE A 22 8.82 -12.26 7.86
C ILE A 22 7.87 -11.10 8.20
N SER A 23 6.81 -11.33 8.96
CA SER A 23 5.88 -10.27 9.37
C SER A 23 6.57 -9.18 10.19
N LYS A 24 7.44 -9.55 11.13
CA LYS A 24 8.25 -8.58 11.90
C LYS A 24 9.14 -7.75 10.97
N SER A 25 9.76 -8.39 9.97
CA SER A 25 10.59 -7.70 8.98
C SER A 25 9.75 -6.73 8.12
N ILE A 26 8.58 -7.18 7.64
CA ILE A 26 7.65 -6.32 6.88
C ILE A 26 7.27 -5.08 7.72
N HIS A 27 6.91 -5.25 8.99
CA HIS A 27 6.57 -4.11 9.86
C HIS A 27 7.73 -3.12 10.05
N LYS A 28 8.96 -3.63 10.13
CA LYS A 28 10.16 -2.82 10.32
C LYS A 28 10.60 -2.12 9.03
N GLN A 29 10.62 -2.85 7.90
CA GLN A 29 11.13 -2.37 6.62
C GLN A 29 10.03 -1.69 5.78
N GLY A 30 8.76 -2.01 6.04
CA GLY A 30 7.60 -1.62 5.22
C GLY A 30 7.34 -2.57 4.05
N VAL A 31 8.30 -3.44 3.69
CA VAL A 31 8.23 -4.31 2.52
C VAL A 31 9.13 -5.54 2.65
N SER A 32 8.73 -6.67 2.06
CA SER A 32 9.55 -7.85 1.77
C SER A 32 9.24 -8.38 0.37
N VAL A 33 10.22 -9.02 -0.28
CA VAL A 33 10.09 -9.53 -1.65
C VAL A 33 10.50 -10.99 -1.71
N PHE A 34 9.65 -11.81 -2.32
CA PHE A 34 9.85 -13.22 -2.60
C PHE A 34 9.97 -13.41 -4.11
N TYR A 35 11.06 -14.01 -4.55
CA TYR A 35 11.32 -14.26 -5.96
C TYR A 35 10.87 -15.65 -6.38
N ASN A 36 10.62 -15.85 -7.68
CA ASN A 36 10.39 -17.14 -8.30
C ASN A 36 9.27 -17.96 -7.60
N GLN A 37 8.19 -17.29 -7.19
CA GLN A 37 7.06 -17.95 -6.55
C GLN A 37 6.17 -18.60 -7.59
N GLU A 38 5.76 -19.84 -7.34
CA GLU A 38 4.88 -20.61 -8.21
C GLU A 38 3.53 -20.81 -7.50
N MET A 39 2.52 -20.04 -7.90
CA MET A 39 1.20 -20.12 -7.30
C MET A 39 0.12 -19.88 -8.36
N ASN A 40 -0.91 -20.73 -8.35
CA ASN A 40 -2.19 -20.40 -8.97
C ASN A 40 -3.05 -19.54 -8.01
N GLU A 41 -4.23 -19.11 -8.46
CA GLU A 41 -5.12 -18.23 -7.71
C GLU A 41 -5.50 -18.82 -6.33
N SER A 42 -5.88 -20.09 -6.31
CA SER A 42 -6.28 -20.79 -5.08
C SER A 42 -5.12 -20.92 -4.09
N GLU A 43 -3.92 -21.26 -4.57
CA GLU A 43 -2.71 -21.35 -3.75
C GLU A 43 -2.30 -19.98 -3.21
N TYR A 44 -2.42 -18.93 -4.03
CA TYR A 44 -2.11 -17.56 -3.62
C TYR A 44 -3.04 -17.10 -2.49
N ILE A 45 -4.36 -17.27 -2.66
CA ILE A 45 -5.36 -16.96 -1.62
C ILE A 45 -5.07 -17.76 -0.33
N LYS A 46 -4.85 -19.09 -0.44
CA LYS A 46 -4.54 -19.95 0.70
C LYS A 46 -3.28 -19.48 1.43
N THR A 47 -2.27 -19.06 0.68
CA THR A 47 -1.01 -18.56 1.25
C THR A 47 -1.23 -17.25 1.99
N MET A 48 -1.97 -16.30 1.43
CA MET A 48 -2.24 -15.04 2.10
C MET A 48 -3.14 -15.21 3.33
N LYS A 49 -4.06 -16.18 3.33
CA LYS A 49 -4.88 -16.54 4.50
C LYS A 49 -4.05 -17.08 5.68
N LYS A 50 -2.82 -17.52 5.47
CA LYS A 50 -1.92 -17.84 6.60
C LYS A 50 -1.54 -16.61 7.42
N PHE A 51 -1.47 -15.42 6.82
CA PHE A 51 -1.23 -14.15 7.52
C PHE A 51 -2.47 -13.69 8.26
N GLY A 52 -3.63 -13.71 7.61
CA GLY A 52 -4.87 -13.24 8.18
C GLY A 52 -6.05 -13.39 7.23
N GLU A 53 -7.14 -12.74 7.56
CA GLU A 53 -8.35 -12.73 6.75
C GLU A 53 -8.18 -11.84 5.52
N CYS A 54 -8.46 -12.38 4.32
CA CYS A 54 -8.41 -11.65 3.06
C CYS A 54 -9.72 -10.89 2.81
N GLU A 55 -9.62 -9.65 2.30
CA GLU A 55 -10.77 -8.91 1.80
C GLU A 55 -11.28 -9.56 0.51
N ALA A 56 -12.59 -9.73 0.38
CA ALA A 56 -13.24 -10.34 -0.79
C ALA A 56 -14.46 -9.51 -1.23
N PRO A 57 -14.28 -8.27 -1.73
CA PRO A 57 -15.38 -7.43 -2.14
C PRO A 57 -15.92 -7.85 -3.52
N ASP A 58 -17.23 -7.74 -3.72
CA ASP A 58 -17.86 -7.91 -5.04
C ASP A 58 -17.71 -6.64 -5.87
N LEU A 59 -16.59 -6.52 -6.57
CA LEU A 59 -16.26 -5.39 -7.41
C LEU A 59 -15.87 -5.86 -8.80
N PHE A 60 -16.00 -4.99 -9.81
CA PHE A 60 -15.72 -5.35 -11.23
C PHE A 60 -14.28 -5.84 -11.47
N MET A 61 -13.32 -5.42 -10.64
CA MET A 61 -11.92 -5.81 -10.72
C MET A 61 -11.58 -7.12 -9.98
N ASN A 62 -12.55 -7.73 -9.33
CA ASN A 62 -12.38 -9.01 -8.64
C ASN A 62 -13.00 -10.13 -9.47
N PRO A 63 -12.24 -11.17 -9.86
CA PRO A 63 -12.81 -12.34 -10.51
C PRO A 63 -13.87 -13.00 -9.61
N LYS A 64 -15.03 -13.35 -10.17
CA LYS A 64 -16.12 -13.96 -9.38
C LYS A 64 -15.72 -15.27 -8.71
N GLU A 65 -14.86 -16.04 -9.35
CA GLU A 65 -14.35 -17.31 -8.82
C GLU A 65 -13.32 -17.13 -7.70
N TYR A 66 -12.62 -16.00 -7.69
CA TYR A 66 -11.57 -15.66 -6.73
C TYR A 66 -11.75 -14.21 -6.22
N PRO A 67 -12.81 -13.94 -5.45
CA PRO A 67 -13.17 -12.57 -5.07
C PRO A 67 -12.14 -11.87 -4.16
N GLU A 68 -11.23 -12.63 -3.53
CA GLU A 68 -10.12 -12.07 -2.76
C GLU A 68 -9.04 -11.42 -3.65
N ILE A 69 -8.96 -11.83 -4.93
CA ILE A 69 -7.98 -11.29 -5.87
C ILE A 69 -8.53 -10.03 -6.53
N PHE A 70 -7.76 -8.96 -6.44
CA PHE A 70 -8.00 -7.70 -7.14
C PHE A 70 -7.02 -7.61 -8.31
N LEU A 71 -7.54 -7.47 -9.54
CA LEU A 71 -6.70 -7.38 -10.73
C LEU A 71 -6.13 -5.96 -10.90
N VAL A 72 -4.80 -5.86 -10.90
CA VAL A 72 -4.07 -4.62 -11.22
C VAL A 72 -3.52 -4.74 -12.63
N THR A 73 -4.28 -4.22 -13.60
CA THR A 73 -4.00 -4.33 -15.04
C THR A 73 -4.71 -3.26 -15.85
N GLY A 74 -4.12 -2.84 -16.96
CA GLY A 74 -4.75 -2.01 -17.99
C GLY A 74 -5.51 -2.80 -19.05
N LYS A 75 -5.52 -4.14 -18.96
CA LYS A 75 -6.15 -5.01 -19.94
C LYS A 75 -7.65 -4.78 -20.02
N LYS A 76 -8.17 -4.82 -21.25
CA LYS A 76 -9.60 -4.76 -21.54
C LYS A 76 -10.03 -6.08 -22.21
N VAL A 77 -11.22 -6.55 -21.85
CA VAL A 77 -11.90 -7.67 -22.53
C VAL A 77 -13.20 -7.11 -23.09
N ASP A 78 -13.46 -7.32 -24.38
CA ASP A 78 -14.60 -6.75 -25.10
C ASP A 78 -14.77 -5.24 -24.88
N GLY A 79 -13.65 -4.50 -24.86
CA GLY A 79 -13.59 -3.05 -24.64
C GLY A 79 -13.78 -2.60 -23.20
N LYS A 80 -14.08 -3.51 -22.27
CA LYS A 80 -14.31 -3.18 -20.86
C LYS A 80 -13.05 -3.43 -20.02
N LYS A 81 -12.74 -2.51 -19.09
CA LYS A 81 -11.69 -2.72 -18.09
C LYS A 81 -12.01 -3.93 -17.22
N ILE A 82 -11.03 -4.80 -17.00
CA ILE A 82 -11.13 -5.95 -16.09
C ILE A 82 -10.36 -5.74 -14.79
N GLY A 83 -9.61 -4.67 -14.65
CA GLY A 83 -8.83 -4.32 -13.47
C GLY A 83 -8.73 -2.81 -13.29
N MET A 84 -8.00 -2.39 -12.27
CA MET A 84 -7.74 -0.99 -11.98
C MET A 84 -6.24 -0.66 -12.07
N PHE A 85 -5.94 0.65 -12.12
CA PHE A 85 -4.58 1.19 -12.08
C PHE A 85 -3.70 0.71 -13.24
N GLY A 86 -4.30 0.63 -14.43
CA GLY A 86 -3.68 -0.04 -15.57
C GLY A 86 -2.53 0.69 -16.23
N ASP A 87 -2.63 2.00 -16.44
CA ASP A 87 -1.79 2.70 -17.41
C ASP A 87 -1.13 3.98 -16.88
N THR A 88 -1.74 4.68 -15.92
CA THR A 88 -1.25 5.96 -15.42
C THR A 88 -0.17 5.81 -14.34
N GLU A 89 0.62 6.85 -14.11
CA GLU A 89 1.46 6.96 -12.93
C GLU A 89 0.60 7.02 -11.66
N LEU A 90 1.04 6.36 -10.61
CA LEU A 90 0.44 6.47 -9.28
C LEU A 90 1.45 7.12 -8.32
N GLY A 91 1.11 8.30 -7.81
CA GLY A 91 1.90 8.99 -6.79
C GLY A 91 1.96 8.23 -5.45
N TRP A 92 2.76 8.71 -4.52
CA TRP A 92 2.91 8.09 -3.20
C TRP A 92 1.60 8.00 -2.43
N HIS A 93 1.15 6.80 -2.14
CA HIS A 93 -0.10 6.53 -1.42
C HIS A 93 -0.01 5.23 -0.62
N SER A 94 -0.98 5.01 0.24
CA SER A 94 -1.35 3.69 0.76
C SER A 94 -2.81 3.40 0.39
N ASN A 95 -3.20 2.13 0.36
CA ASN A 95 -4.55 1.77 -0.05
C ASN A 95 -5.57 2.10 1.04
N GLY A 96 -6.78 2.49 0.65
CA GLY A 96 -7.87 2.76 1.59
C GLY A 96 -7.71 4.04 2.42
N ASN A 97 -6.88 4.99 1.99
CA ASN A 97 -6.55 6.24 2.72
C ASN A 97 -7.76 7.03 3.22
N SER A 98 -8.84 7.04 2.46
CA SER A 98 -10.06 7.79 2.79
C SER A 98 -11.07 6.96 3.59
N ARG A 99 -10.85 5.68 3.82
CA ARG A 99 -11.72 4.84 4.64
C ARG A 99 -11.60 5.22 6.12
N HIS A 100 -12.71 5.13 6.85
CA HIS A 100 -12.73 5.39 8.28
C HIS A 100 -11.86 4.41 9.07
N LEU A 101 -11.87 3.15 8.69
CA LEU A 101 -11.09 2.07 9.28
C LEU A 101 -10.23 1.39 8.20
N ILE A 102 -8.95 1.20 8.49
CA ILE A 102 -8.06 0.33 7.73
C ILE A 102 -7.79 -0.89 8.60
N ASP A 103 -8.39 -2.00 8.26
CA ASP A 103 -8.25 -3.28 8.97
C ASP A 103 -7.36 -4.28 8.21
N LYS A 104 -7.28 -4.14 6.89
CA LYS A 104 -6.43 -4.95 6.02
C LYS A 104 -5.11 -4.22 5.74
N ILE A 105 -4.15 -4.42 6.62
CA ILE A 105 -2.88 -3.68 6.61
C ILE A 105 -1.78 -4.35 5.80
N LEU A 106 -1.90 -5.63 5.46
CA LEU A 106 -1.02 -6.34 4.55
C LEU A 106 -1.52 -6.21 3.11
N ILE A 107 -0.68 -5.69 2.24
CA ILE A 107 -0.91 -5.73 0.78
C ILE A 107 0.10 -6.67 0.16
N ALA A 108 -0.41 -7.67 -0.55
CA ALA A 108 0.35 -8.61 -1.34
C ALA A 108 0.15 -8.32 -2.83
N LEU A 109 1.24 -8.26 -3.59
CA LEU A 109 1.24 -8.09 -5.05
C LEU A 109 2.02 -9.25 -5.67
N TYR A 110 1.34 -10.15 -6.36
CA TYR A 110 1.93 -11.27 -7.09
C TYR A 110 1.96 -10.95 -8.58
N CYS A 111 3.14 -11.10 -9.21
CA CYS A 111 3.33 -10.81 -10.61
C CYS A 111 2.99 -12.01 -11.49
N VAL A 112 1.89 -11.90 -12.22
CA VAL A 112 1.46 -12.90 -13.23
C VAL A 112 2.04 -12.59 -14.60
N LYS A 113 2.10 -11.29 -14.94
CA LYS A 113 2.70 -10.79 -16.18
C LYS A 113 3.44 -9.50 -15.92
N GLU A 114 4.72 -9.49 -16.23
CA GLU A 114 5.61 -8.37 -16.00
C GLU A 114 5.47 -7.23 -17.01
N ASP A 115 5.92 -6.03 -16.61
CA ASP A 115 6.33 -4.93 -17.46
C ASP A 115 7.66 -4.40 -16.92
N ILE A 116 8.75 -4.69 -17.61
CA ILE A 116 10.11 -4.35 -17.20
C ILE A 116 10.38 -2.83 -17.15
N ASN A 117 9.52 -2.02 -17.76
CA ASN A 117 9.63 -0.56 -17.77
C ASN A 117 8.86 0.09 -16.61
N THR A 118 8.13 -0.71 -15.84
CA THR A 118 7.33 -0.23 -14.72
C THR A 118 8.02 -0.52 -13.39
N THR A 119 8.30 0.53 -12.62
CA THR A 119 8.88 0.43 -11.29
C THR A 119 7.84 0.70 -10.22
N LEU A 120 7.72 -0.21 -9.24
CA LEU A 120 7.06 0.04 -7.96
C LEU A 120 8.11 0.54 -6.96
N SER A 121 7.85 1.68 -6.34
CA SER A 121 8.69 2.19 -5.25
C SER A 121 7.92 2.11 -3.93
N VAL A 122 8.59 1.68 -2.87
CA VAL A 122 8.05 1.64 -1.50
C VAL A 122 8.89 2.56 -0.62
N CYS A 123 8.25 3.39 0.19
CA CYS A 123 8.89 4.28 1.14
C CYS A 123 8.46 3.92 2.55
N ASN A 124 9.42 3.58 3.42
CA ASN A 124 9.15 3.37 4.84
C ASN A 124 8.76 4.70 5.50
N THR A 125 7.73 4.69 6.32
CA THR A 125 7.24 5.89 7.03
C THR A 125 7.48 5.82 8.54
N GLN A 126 8.00 4.72 9.04
CA GLN A 126 8.34 4.52 10.45
C GLN A 126 9.73 5.08 10.76
N GLN A 127 10.75 4.67 10.01
CA GLN A 127 12.13 5.10 10.26
C GLN A 127 12.31 6.63 10.20
N PRO A 128 11.74 7.37 9.22
CA PRO A 128 11.80 8.83 9.22
C PRO A 128 11.31 9.47 10.51
N PHE A 129 10.30 8.90 11.17
CA PHE A 129 9.78 9.42 12.43
C PHE A 129 10.82 9.30 13.55
N TYR A 130 11.49 8.15 13.67
CA TYR A 130 12.50 7.93 14.70
C TYR A 130 13.82 8.66 14.45
N ASP A 131 14.12 9.03 13.21
CA ASP A 131 15.30 9.80 12.83
C ASP A 131 15.13 11.31 13.10
N MET A 132 13.93 11.76 13.52
CA MET A 132 13.66 13.14 13.90
C MET A 132 14.07 13.43 15.34
N SER A 133 14.33 14.71 15.64
CA SER A 133 14.51 15.19 17.03
C SER A 133 13.28 14.92 17.89
N LYS A 134 13.45 14.87 19.21
CA LYS A 134 12.33 14.67 20.13
C LYS A 134 11.27 15.75 20.02
N ASP A 135 11.69 17.00 19.81
CA ASP A 135 10.77 18.13 19.64
C ASP A 135 9.95 18.00 18.35
N GLU A 136 10.56 17.56 17.26
CA GLU A 136 9.84 17.28 16.01
C GLU A 136 8.86 16.11 16.18
N GLN A 137 9.28 15.02 16.83
CA GLN A 137 8.39 13.88 17.12
C GLN A 137 7.17 14.35 17.93
N GLU A 138 7.37 15.16 18.98
CA GLU A 138 6.27 15.70 19.82
C GLU A 138 5.35 16.61 19.00
N TYR A 139 5.91 17.52 18.21
CA TYR A 139 5.14 18.36 17.29
C TYR A 139 4.25 17.52 16.38
N TYR A 140 4.81 16.53 15.67
CA TYR A 140 4.02 15.73 14.73
C TYR A 140 2.98 14.84 15.41
N ARG A 141 3.20 14.36 16.64
CA ARG A 141 2.17 13.66 17.45
C ARG A 141 0.96 14.53 17.73
N SER A 142 1.16 15.85 17.87
CA SER A 142 0.07 16.79 18.12
C SER A 142 -0.83 17.00 16.91
N ILE A 143 -0.35 16.64 15.69
CA ILE A 143 -1.04 16.92 14.44
C ILE A 143 -2.15 15.90 14.15
N THR A 144 -3.31 16.44 13.79
CA THR A 144 -4.45 15.68 13.24
C THR A 144 -4.70 16.14 11.81
N ILE A 145 -4.98 15.20 10.92
CA ILE A 145 -5.22 15.45 9.50
C ILE A 145 -6.61 14.97 9.07
N ARG A 146 -7.21 15.69 8.14
CA ARG A 146 -8.41 15.25 7.43
C ARG A 146 -8.03 14.79 6.03
N LEU A 147 -8.46 13.59 5.69
CA LEU A 147 -8.28 12.97 4.38
C LEU A 147 -9.58 12.99 3.61
N LYS A 148 -9.52 13.31 2.33
CA LYS A 148 -10.65 13.22 1.41
C LYS A 148 -10.11 12.86 0.03
N PHE A 149 -10.80 11.94 -0.68
CA PHE A 149 -10.50 11.68 -2.07
C PHE A 149 -10.65 12.97 -2.89
N LYS A 150 -9.67 13.23 -3.75
CA LYS A 150 -9.66 14.33 -4.70
C LYS A 150 -9.12 13.76 -6.01
N ASN A 151 -9.93 13.80 -7.06
CA ASN A 151 -9.48 13.46 -8.40
C ASN A 151 -8.41 14.45 -8.89
N ASN A 152 -7.63 14.09 -9.88
CA ASN A 152 -6.55 14.89 -10.46
C ASN A 152 -5.39 15.20 -9.49
N THR A 153 -5.14 14.29 -8.53
CA THR A 153 -3.96 14.32 -7.65
C THR A 153 -2.99 13.21 -7.95
N ILE A 154 -3.41 11.95 -7.75
CA ILE A 154 -2.66 10.73 -8.10
C ILE A 154 -3.40 9.90 -9.14
N TYR A 155 -4.65 10.25 -9.43
CA TYR A 155 -5.50 9.66 -10.45
C TYR A 155 -5.98 10.77 -11.38
N ASP A 156 -6.01 10.50 -12.67
CA ASP A 156 -6.60 11.35 -13.69
C ASP A 156 -7.71 10.55 -14.37
N LEU A 157 -8.85 10.47 -13.66
CA LEU A 157 -9.99 9.65 -14.04
C LEU A 157 -11.04 10.52 -14.71
N GLU A 158 -11.56 10.07 -15.85
CA GLU A 158 -12.60 10.75 -16.61
C GLU A 158 -14.00 10.54 -16.01
N GLU A 159 -14.93 11.43 -16.31
CA GLU A 159 -16.34 11.27 -15.93
C GLU A 159 -16.91 10.00 -16.58
N GLY A 160 -17.61 9.19 -15.78
CA GLY A 160 -18.12 7.88 -16.20
C GLY A 160 -17.14 6.74 -16.04
N ASP A 161 -15.90 7.00 -15.61
CA ASP A 161 -14.96 5.93 -15.27
C ASP A 161 -15.42 5.21 -13.99
N PRO A 162 -15.59 3.88 -14.02
CA PRO A 162 -16.02 3.11 -12.84
C PRO A 162 -15.06 3.23 -11.66
N GLU A 163 -13.76 3.52 -11.90
CA GLU A 163 -12.81 3.81 -10.84
C GLU A 163 -13.14 5.12 -10.14
N LEU A 164 -13.49 6.17 -10.91
CA LEU A 164 -13.90 7.47 -10.34
C LEU A 164 -15.17 7.34 -9.51
N GLU A 165 -16.16 6.60 -9.99
CA GLU A 165 -17.40 6.34 -9.26
C GLU A 165 -17.13 5.61 -7.94
N PHE A 166 -16.28 4.57 -7.96
CA PHE A 166 -15.86 3.82 -6.78
C PHE A 166 -15.14 4.72 -5.77
N MET A 167 -14.15 5.49 -6.22
CA MET A 167 -13.33 6.33 -5.34
C MET A 167 -14.11 7.51 -4.76
N SER A 168 -15.05 8.09 -5.51
CA SER A 168 -15.85 9.26 -5.10
C SER A 168 -16.83 8.97 -3.96
N LYS A 169 -17.22 7.70 -3.76
CA LYS A 169 -18.08 7.27 -2.65
C LYS A 169 -17.43 7.42 -1.27
N ASN A 170 -16.13 7.66 -1.22
CA ASN A 170 -15.39 7.81 0.03
C ASN A 170 -15.65 9.16 0.71
N LYS A 171 -16.22 9.12 1.92
CA LYS A 171 -16.53 10.31 2.73
C LYS A 171 -15.30 10.98 3.35
N GLY A 172 -14.15 10.31 3.28
CA GLY A 172 -12.92 10.73 3.93
C GLY A 172 -12.85 10.34 5.41
N SER A 173 -11.72 10.61 6.04
CA SER A 173 -11.51 10.29 7.45
C SER A 173 -10.68 11.37 8.16
N ILE A 174 -10.75 11.39 9.49
CA ILE A 174 -9.88 12.22 10.35
C ILE A 174 -8.99 11.26 11.12
N ARG A 175 -7.67 11.52 11.10
CA ARG A 175 -6.67 10.67 11.74
C ARG A 175 -5.55 11.50 12.35
N LYS A 176 -4.83 10.92 13.32
CA LYS A 176 -3.52 11.41 13.71
C LYS A 176 -2.53 11.27 12.56
N LEU A 177 -1.65 12.27 12.39
CA LEU A 177 -0.53 12.20 11.44
C LEU A 177 0.50 11.15 11.87
N VAL A 178 0.72 11.00 13.17
CA VAL A 178 1.52 9.91 13.74
C VAL A 178 0.57 8.86 14.28
N GLY A 179 0.62 7.67 13.71
CA GLY A 179 -0.13 6.50 14.16
C GLY A 179 0.74 5.57 15.02
N VAL A 180 0.08 4.65 15.74
CA VAL A 180 0.74 3.56 16.47
C VAL A 180 0.37 2.26 15.78
N HIS A 181 1.37 1.47 15.41
CA HIS A 181 1.16 0.21 14.71
C HIS A 181 0.57 -0.85 15.64
N PRO A 182 -0.54 -1.52 15.27
CA PRO A 182 -1.30 -2.38 16.18
C PRO A 182 -0.54 -3.61 16.67
N HIS A 183 0.40 -4.14 15.88
CA HIS A 183 1.16 -5.35 16.24
C HIS A 183 2.52 -5.07 16.86
N THR A 184 3.15 -3.92 16.56
CA THR A 184 4.50 -3.60 17.07
C THR A 184 4.49 -2.57 18.17
N GLY A 185 3.43 -1.77 18.31
CA GLY A 185 3.38 -0.61 19.21
C GLY A 185 4.27 0.56 18.78
N LEU A 186 4.97 0.45 17.65
CA LEU A 186 5.85 1.50 17.16
C LEU A 186 5.07 2.56 16.40
N GLU A 187 5.58 3.79 16.45
CA GLU A 187 4.96 4.95 15.80
C GLU A 187 5.44 5.06 14.35
N TYR A 188 4.56 5.58 13.48
CA TYR A 188 4.83 5.79 12.07
C TYR A 188 4.09 7.02 11.56
N PHE A 189 4.56 7.63 10.46
CA PHE A 189 3.81 8.66 9.76
C PHE A 189 2.72 8.06 8.89
N TYR A 190 1.46 8.41 9.16
CA TYR A 190 0.35 8.18 8.26
C TYR A 190 0.24 9.39 7.32
N PHE A 191 0.94 9.34 6.18
CA PHE A 191 1.16 10.49 5.32
C PHE A 191 0.72 10.30 3.85
N PRO A 192 -0.57 9.98 3.58
CA PRO A 192 -1.11 9.97 2.22
C PRO A 192 -1.37 11.41 1.76
N TYR A 193 -0.31 12.18 1.53
CA TYR A 193 -0.34 13.64 1.42
C TYR A 193 -1.28 14.18 0.34
N HIS A 194 -1.48 13.46 -0.78
CA HIS A 194 -2.41 13.85 -1.84
C HIS A 194 -3.87 13.98 -1.38
N PHE A 195 -4.23 13.29 -0.30
CA PHE A 195 -5.58 13.26 0.25
C PHE A 195 -5.74 14.18 1.47
N ILE A 196 -4.67 14.76 1.99
CA ILE A 196 -4.73 15.70 3.11
C ILE A 196 -5.37 17.00 2.63
N CYS A 197 -6.53 17.34 3.19
CA CYS A 197 -7.25 18.56 2.83
C CYS A 197 -7.41 19.55 4.00
N LYS A 198 -7.11 19.14 5.22
CA LYS A 198 -7.01 20.01 6.42
C LYS A 198 -6.05 19.40 7.42
N ALA A 199 -5.46 20.25 8.26
CA ALA A 199 -4.60 19.83 9.38
C ALA A 199 -4.85 20.72 10.62
N TRP A 200 -4.63 20.16 11.80
CA TRP A 200 -4.72 20.84 13.08
C TRP A 200 -3.55 20.44 13.99
N GLU A 201 -3.00 21.43 14.69
CA GLU A 201 -2.15 21.26 15.85
C GLU A 201 -3.04 21.41 17.10
N GLY A 202 -3.31 20.32 17.79
CA GLY A 202 -4.33 20.30 18.83
C GLY A 202 -5.70 20.75 18.31
N LYS A 203 -6.19 21.92 18.76
CA LYS A 203 -7.45 22.52 18.31
C LYS A 203 -7.27 23.61 17.24
N LYS A 204 -6.04 24.06 17.00
CA LYS A 204 -5.74 25.15 16.06
C LYS A 204 -5.58 24.58 14.66
N GLN A 205 -6.38 25.05 13.70
CA GLN A 205 -6.18 24.71 12.29
C GLN A 205 -4.88 25.36 11.80
N ILE A 206 -4.06 24.55 11.12
CA ILE A 206 -2.81 24.98 10.50
C ILE A 206 -2.88 24.82 8.98
N ASP A 207 -1.94 25.45 8.30
CA ASP A 207 -1.78 25.34 6.85
C ASP A 207 -1.28 23.94 6.49
N HIS A 208 -2.14 23.13 5.89
CA HIS A 208 -1.82 21.76 5.53
C HIS A 208 -0.85 21.66 4.35
N GLU A 209 -0.81 22.65 3.46
CA GLU A 209 0.13 22.67 2.32
C GLU A 209 1.55 22.87 2.84
N LYS A 210 1.76 23.84 3.74
CA LYS A 210 3.05 24.04 4.42
C LYS A 210 3.48 22.84 5.25
N LEU A 211 2.53 22.17 5.91
CA LEU A 211 2.82 20.92 6.62
C LEU A 211 3.34 19.84 5.66
N ILE A 212 2.67 19.67 4.52
CA ILE A 212 3.04 18.70 3.48
C ILE A 212 4.44 19.05 2.92
N GLU A 213 4.64 20.30 2.48
CA GLU A 213 5.91 20.78 1.94
C GLU A 213 7.08 20.57 2.91
N GLY A 214 6.87 20.85 4.20
CA GLY A 214 7.90 20.68 5.24
C GLY A 214 8.19 19.21 5.57
N LEU A 215 7.22 18.30 5.40
CA LEU A 215 7.35 16.90 5.79
C LEU A 215 7.86 16.00 4.63
N MET A 216 7.49 16.31 3.38
CA MET A 216 7.92 15.54 2.21
C MET A 216 9.43 15.29 2.14
N PRO A 217 10.33 16.30 2.24
CA PRO A 217 11.76 16.09 2.16
C PRO A 217 12.33 15.30 3.34
N LYS A 218 11.59 15.16 4.43
CA LYS A 218 11.99 14.37 5.60
C LYS A 218 11.63 12.90 5.44
N ILE A 219 10.46 12.61 4.85
CA ILE A 219 9.97 11.24 4.64
C ILE A 219 10.56 10.62 3.37
N PHE A 220 10.57 11.34 2.23
CA PHE A 220 10.94 10.77 0.94
C PHE A 220 12.45 10.81 0.64
N LYS A 221 13.30 10.65 1.65
CA LYS A 221 14.74 10.46 1.44
C LYS A 221 15.01 9.10 0.80
N SER A 222 16.00 9.03 -0.09
CA SER A 222 16.36 7.79 -0.80
C SER A 222 16.69 6.63 0.13
N GLN A 223 17.26 6.91 1.31
CA GLN A 223 17.57 5.89 2.32
C GLN A 223 16.33 5.17 2.89
N TYR A 224 15.14 5.76 2.77
CA TYR A 224 13.87 5.17 3.21
C TYR A 224 13.07 4.56 2.06
N GLN A 225 13.65 4.49 0.86
CA GLN A 225 12.97 3.98 -0.33
C GLN A 225 13.59 2.67 -0.81
N TYR A 226 12.73 1.82 -1.35
CA TYR A 226 13.06 0.61 -2.11
C TYR A 226 12.36 0.68 -3.45
N HIS A 227 13.03 0.23 -4.50
CA HIS A 227 12.51 0.21 -5.88
C HIS A 227 12.52 -1.21 -6.41
N HIS A 228 11.39 -1.64 -6.97
CA HIS A 228 11.20 -2.98 -7.49
C HIS A 228 10.67 -2.93 -8.92
N ILE A 229 11.30 -3.70 -9.80
CA ILE A 229 10.80 -4.03 -11.14
C ILE A 229 10.37 -5.48 -11.07
N PHE A 230 9.07 -5.72 -11.21
CA PHE A 230 8.51 -7.05 -11.11
C PHE A 230 8.96 -7.95 -12.25
N LYS A 231 9.27 -9.20 -11.92
CA LYS A 231 9.34 -10.32 -12.84
C LYS A 231 8.20 -11.29 -12.56
N GLU A 232 7.82 -12.09 -13.55
CA GLU A 232 6.82 -13.15 -13.36
C GLU A 232 7.22 -14.06 -12.20
N GLY A 233 6.29 -14.35 -11.30
CA GLY A 233 6.53 -15.09 -10.06
C GLY A 233 7.05 -14.26 -8.88
N ASP A 234 7.32 -12.97 -9.03
CA ASP A 234 7.66 -12.13 -7.87
C ASP A 234 6.41 -11.87 -7.01
N LEU A 235 6.57 -12.04 -5.70
CA LEU A 235 5.59 -11.64 -4.69
C LEU A 235 6.17 -10.56 -3.79
N LEU A 236 5.53 -9.40 -3.75
CA LEU A 236 5.90 -8.30 -2.88
C LEU A 236 4.82 -8.10 -1.81
N LEU A 237 5.23 -8.12 -0.55
CA LEU A 237 4.40 -7.89 0.61
C LEU A 237 4.70 -6.52 1.22
N MET A 238 3.67 -5.71 1.47
CA MET A 238 3.80 -4.37 2.06
C MET A 238 2.91 -4.21 3.28
N ASP A 239 3.41 -3.50 4.28
CA ASP A 239 2.62 -2.99 5.40
C ASP A 239 2.10 -1.59 5.09
N GLN A 240 0.79 -1.41 5.00
CA GLN A 240 0.17 -0.13 4.65
C GLN A 240 0.28 0.95 5.73
N PHE A 241 0.60 0.59 6.96
CA PHE A 241 0.81 1.57 8.02
C PHE A 241 2.23 2.11 8.00
N THR A 242 3.22 1.23 7.82
CA THR A 242 4.63 1.60 7.87
C THR A 242 5.21 1.93 6.50
N SER A 243 4.41 1.91 5.43
CA SER A 243 4.89 2.27 4.10
C SER A 243 3.87 3.03 3.24
N LEU A 244 4.42 3.84 2.35
CA LEU A 244 3.74 4.37 1.16
C LEU A 244 4.35 3.73 -0.07
N HIS A 245 3.57 3.62 -1.15
CA HIS A 245 4.07 3.14 -2.41
C HIS A 245 3.63 4.02 -3.57
N ARG A 246 4.44 4.01 -4.64
CA ARG A 246 4.16 4.68 -5.91
C ARG A 246 4.55 3.78 -7.06
N ARG A 247 4.02 4.06 -8.24
CA ARG A 247 4.34 3.32 -9.45
C ARG A 247 4.54 4.29 -10.61
N THR A 248 5.60 4.09 -11.40
CA THR A 248 5.79 4.76 -12.69
C THR A 248 4.66 4.38 -13.66
N PRO A 249 4.44 5.12 -14.76
CA PRO A 249 3.47 4.71 -15.77
C PRO A 249 3.68 3.26 -16.22
N VAL A 250 2.60 2.57 -16.58
CA VAL A 250 2.65 1.23 -17.15
C VAL A 250 2.80 1.35 -18.66
N MET A 251 3.79 0.69 -19.22
CA MET A 251 4.12 0.76 -20.65
C MET A 251 3.53 -0.42 -21.44
N ASP A 252 3.24 -1.54 -20.76
CA ASP A 252 2.55 -2.70 -21.36
C ASP A 252 1.20 -2.94 -20.65
N ASN A 253 0.11 -2.69 -21.36
CA ASN A 253 -1.26 -2.92 -20.86
C ASN A 253 -1.57 -4.39 -20.55
N ASN A 254 -0.75 -5.33 -21.00
CA ASN A 254 -0.88 -6.75 -20.65
C ASN A 254 -0.30 -7.08 -19.27
N ARG A 255 0.46 -6.14 -18.65
CA ARG A 255 0.93 -6.30 -17.29
C ARG A 255 -0.23 -6.70 -16.37
N LEU A 256 0.00 -7.72 -15.56
CA LEU A 256 -0.99 -8.23 -14.63
C LEU A 256 -0.36 -8.53 -13.28
N LEU A 257 -0.83 -7.87 -12.23
CA LEU A 257 -0.58 -8.28 -10.87
C LEU A 257 -1.89 -8.72 -10.22
N TRP A 258 -1.81 -9.78 -9.42
CA TRP A 258 -2.85 -10.13 -8.45
C TRP A 258 -2.56 -9.41 -7.14
N ARG A 259 -3.50 -8.61 -6.67
CA ARG A 259 -3.42 -7.94 -5.39
C ARG A 259 -4.38 -8.61 -4.40
N ILE A 260 -3.88 -8.94 -3.21
CA ILE A 260 -4.71 -9.31 -2.06
C ILE A 260 -4.46 -8.31 -0.93
N ALA A 261 -5.54 -7.90 -0.25
CA ALA A 261 -5.48 -7.18 1.01
C ALA A 261 -5.87 -8.12 2.14
N SER A 262 -5.00 -8.23 3.16
CA SER A 262 -5.18 -9.10 4.32
C SER A 262 -4.78 -8.37 5.61
N ASP A 263 -4.99 -9.00 6.74
CA ASP A 263 -4.42 -8.59 8.03
C ASP A 263 -3.28 -9.54 8.45
N PHE A 264 -2.72 -9.32 9.64
CA PHE A 264 -1.69 -10.18 10.23
C PHE A 264 -2.21 -10.99 11.43
N ASN A 265 -3.52 -11.06 11.64
CA ASN A 265 -4.09 -11.63 12.86
C ASN A 265 -3.78 -13.11 13.07
N ASN A 266 -3.64 -13.91 11.99
CA ASN A 266 -3.36 -15.34 12.11
C ASN A 266 -1.90 -15.63 12.47
N VAL A 267 -0.99 -14.70 12.18
CA VAL A 267 0.43 -14.82 12.53
C VAL A 267 0.67 -14.49 14.00
N TYR A 268 -0.14 -13.58 14.58
CA TYR A 268 0.02 -13.09 15.95
C TYR A 268 -0.96 -13.71 16.96
N LYS A 269 -1.83 -14.59 16.53
CA LYS A 269 -2.68 -15.45 17.38
C LYS A 269 -1.91 -16.76 17.64
#